data_1aa6209ad4d371604f975cb7ac6439d7
#
_entry.id   1aa6209ad4d371604f975cb7ac6439d7
#
_cell.length_a   1.000
_cell.length_b   1.000
_cell.length_c   1.000
_cell.angle_alpha   90.00
_cell.angle_beta   90.00
_cell.angle_gamma   90.00
#
_symmetry.space_group_name_H-M   'P 1'
#
loop_
_entity.id
_entity.type
_entity.pdbx_description
1 polymer ?
#
loop_
_entity_poly.entity_id
_entity_poly.type
_entity_poly.pdbx_seq_one_letter_code
_entity_poly.pdbx_strand_id
1 'polypeptide(L)'
;MLGLALSACHKQEQEVVGVASNAAHSAEQAAAHAAENAKDQAHKAQAAATESANDSTALEHIPLPTKSLYVNVHEPAEWKNPFLTVGASQIDLRVIMVDANTSPVGAGTMMRPEAARRQEIQIRPADLSQALIALPDGAWRYGRVVAIAEAPEAARKERPAIRRNMEAAIQKLNNMGIVVEEWPER
;
A
#
# COMPACT_ATOMS: atom_id res chain seq x y z
N MET A 1 79.52 23.24 8.63
CA MET A 1 78.24 22.88 9.21
C MET A 1 77.12 23.16 8.22
N LEU A 2 76.85 22.25 7.30
CA LEU A 2 75.73 22.34 6.35
C LEU A 2 75.29 20.90 6.03
N GLY A 3 74.30 20.42 6.72
CA GLY A 3 73.90 19.01 6.48
C GLY A 3 72.65 18.53 7.25
N LEU A 4 71.69 19.39 7.56
CA LEU A 4 70.48 18.99 8.34
C LEU A 4 69.12 19.53 7.84
N ALA A 5 69.04 20.08 6.62
CA ALA A 5 67.80 20.70 6.16
C ALA A 5 66.99 19.89 5.10
N LEU A 6 67.49 18.75 4.62
CA LEU A 6 66.89 17.99 3.51
C LEU A 6 65.98 16.82 3.95
N SER A 7 66.00 16.43 5.23
CA SER A 7 65.27 15.26 5.71
C SER A 7 63.80 15.55 6.12
N ALA A 8 63.41 16.79 6.33
CA ALA A 8 62.08 17.15 6.79
C ALA A 8 61.03 17.21 5.65
N CYS A 9 61.44 17.59 4.42
CA CYS A 9 60.52 17.69 3.28
C CYS A 9 60.02 16.31 2.78
N HIS A 10 60.84 15.28 2.85
CA HIS A 10 60.48 13.97 2.34
C HIS A 10 59.42 13.22 3.19
N LYS A 11 59.38 13.53 4.49
CA LYS A 11 58.40 12.95 5.42
C LYS A 11 57.01 13.55 5.24
N GLN A 12 56.94 14.81 4.89
CA GLN A 12 55.70 15.53 4.69
C GLN A 12 54.99 15.16 3.37
N GLU A 13 55.75 14.87 2.30
CA GLU A 13 55.22 14.39 1.02
C GLU A 13 54.65 12.96 1.14
N GLN A 14 55.27 12.04 1.90
CA GLN A 14 54.76 10.71 2.11
C GLN A 14 53.46 10.66 2.94
N GLU A 15 53.29 11.57 3.88
CA GLU A 15 52.08 11.68 4.70
C GLU A 15 50.89 12.21 3.89
N VAL A 16 51.07 13.20 3.01
CA VAL A 16 50.07 13.72 2.11
C VAL A 16 49.60 12.69 1.07
N VAL A 17 50.51 11.90 0.52
CA VAL A 17 50.19 10.82 -0.44
C VAL A 17 49.40 9.71 0.24
N GLY A 18 49.67 9.37 1.49
CA GLY A 18 48.93 8.35 2.24
C GLY A 18 47.50 8.79 2.57
N VAL A 19 47.29 10.05 2.91
CA VAL A 19 45.95 10.61 3.19
C VAL A 19 45.09 10.68 1.91
N ALA A 20 45.71 11.10 0.79
CA ALA A 20 45.04 11.15 -0.51
C ALA A 20 44.63 9.73 -1.02
N SER A 21 45.45 8.75 -0.83
CA SER A 21 45.20 7.35 -1.19
C SER A 21 44.04 6.77 -0.35
N ASN A 22 44.03 7.01 0.96
CA ASN A 22 42.95 6.54 1.83
C ASN A 22 41.61 7.23 1.53
N ALA A 23 41.62 8.52 1.19
CA ALA A 23 40.43 9.25 0.77
C ALA A 23 39.90 8.73 -0.57
N ALA A 24 40.73 8.36 -1.52
CA ALA A 24 40.33 7.77 -2.79
C ALA A 24 39.69 6.40 -2.59
N HIS A 25 40.27 5.52 -1.77
CA HIS A 25 39.70 4.22 -1.46
C HIS A 25 38.36 4.31 -0.71
N SER A 26 38.23 5.25 0.21
CA SER A 26 36.97 5.46 0.91
C SER A 26 35.85 5.98 -0.03
N ALA A 27 36.19 6.85 -0.96
CA ALA A 27 35.26 7.35 -1.97
C ALA A 27 34.82 6.25 -2.95
N GLU A 28 35.74 5.39 -3.37
CA GLU A 28 35.46 4.24 -4.24
C GLU A 28 34.53 3.21 -3.55
N GLN A 29 34.78 2.91 -2.27
CA GLN A 29 33.92 2.05 -1.47
C GLN A 29 32.53 2.66 -1.28
N ALA A 30 32.44 3.96 -0.99
CA ALA A 30 31.15 4.65 -0.86
C ALA A 30 30.36 4.64 -2.19
N ALA A 31 31.05 4.81 -3.32
CA ALA A 31 30.44 4.72 -4.65
C ALA A 31 29.96 3.31 -4.97
N ALA A 32 30.71 2.28 -4.62
CA ALA A 32 30.31 0.88 -4.79
C ALA A 32 29.07 0.53 -3.97
N HIS A 33 29.03 0.93 -2.69
CA HIS A 33 27.85 0.75 -1.84
C HIS A 33 26.63 1.54 -2.34
N ALA A 34 26.82 2.75 -2.85
CA ALA A 34 25.73 3.53 -3.43
C ALA A 34 25.17 2.86 -4.70
N ALA A 35 26.04 2.29 -5.54
CA ALA A 35 25.62 1.57 -6.74
C ALA A 35 24.87 0.27 -6.41
N GLU A 36 25.31 -0.46 -5.39
CA GLU A 36 24.62 -1.67 -4.91
C GLU A 36 23.24 -1.34 -4.35
N ASN A 37 23.16 -0.33 -3.49
CA ASN A 37 21.88 0.15 -2.95
C ASN A 37 20.92 0.62 -4.05
N ALA A 38 21.43 1.28 -5.09
CA ALA A 38 20.61 1.71 -6.23
C ALA A 38 20.07 0.51 -7.03
N LYS A 39 20.86 -0.56 -7.21
CA LYS A 39 20.41 -1.79 -7.85
C LYS A 39 19.32 -2.48 -7.03
N ASP A 40 19.52 -2.60 -5.73
CA ASP A 40 18.53 -3.20 -4.83
C ASP A 40 17.20 -2.43 -4.84
N GLN A 41 17.26 -1.10 -4.85
CA GLN A 41 16.08 -0.26 -4.96
C GLN A 41 15.39 -0.44 -6.32
N ALA A 42 16.14 -0.53 -7.41
CA ALA A 42 15.59 -0.79 -8.74
C ALA A 42 14.91 -2.16 -8.82
N HIS A 43 15.52 -3.21 -8.27
CA HIS A 43 14.91 -4.54 -8.20
C HIS A 43 13.61 -4.56 -7.37
N LYS A 44 13.60 -3.88 -6.22
CA LYS A 44 12.39 -3.75 -5.39
C LYS A 44 11.28 -2.99 -6.11
N ALA A 45 11.63 -1.90 -6.80
CA ALA A 45 10.66 -1.13 -7.59
C ALA A 45 10.09 -1.95 -8.75
N GLN A 46 10.92 -2.73 -9.44
CA GLN A 46 10.47 -3.60 -10.52
C GLN A 46 9.56 -4.73 -10.01
N ALA A 47 9.90 -5.36 -8.89
CA ALA A 47 9.06 -6.38 -8.27
C ALA A 47 7.69 -5.81 -7.86
N ALA A 48 7.67 -4.63 -7.24
CA ALA A 48 6.43 -3.95 -6.86
C ALA A 48 5.57 -3.56 -8.08
N ALA A 49 6.20 -3.13 -9.18
CA ALA A 49 5.49 -2.83 -10.42
C ALA A 49 4.87 -4.09 -11.05
N THR A 50 5.58 -5.21 -11.02
CA THR A 50 5.08 -6.49 -11.53
C THR A 50 3.93 -7.01 -10.67
N GLU A 51 4.04 -6.95 -9.35
CA GLU A 51 2.95 -7.31 -8.42
C GLU A 51 1.71 -6.45 -8.70
N SER A 52 1.87 -5.14 -8.80
CA SER A 52 0.78 -4.21 -9.09
C SER A 52 0.09 -4.49 -10.43
N ALA A 53 0.85 -4.84 -11.47
CA ALA A 53 0.29 -5.20 -12.77
C ALA A 53 -0.53 -6.50 -12.69
N ASN A 54 -0.04 -7.51 -11.96
CA ASN A 54 -0.76 -8.76 -11.74
C ASN A 54 -2.06 -8.53 -10.95
N ASP A 55 -1.99 -7.72 -9.89
CA ASP A 55 -3.14 -7.36 -9.06
C ASP A 55 -4.21 -6.61 -9.87
N SER A 56 -3.81 -5.69 -10.74
CA SER A 56 -4.71 -4.97 -11.64
C SER A 56 -5.41 -5.91 -12.62
N THR A 57 -4.65 -6.83 -13.23
CA THR A 57 -5.19 -7.83 -14.17
C THR A 57 -6.19 -8.76 -13.48
N ALA A 58 -5.95 -9.13 -12.23
CA ALA A 58 -6.84 -9.99 -11.45
C ALA A 58 -8.24 -9.38 -11.25
N LEU A 59 -8.36 -8.04 -11.28
CA LEU A 59 -9.62 -7.33 -11.09
C LEU A 59 -10.24 -6.80 -12.41
N GLU A 60 -9.66 -7.08 -13.57
CA GLU A 60 -10.18 -6.59 -14.86
C GLU A 60 -11.60 -7.09 -15.17
N HIS A 61 -11.99 -8.24 -14.64
CA HIS A 61 -13.34 -8.77 -14.78
C HIS A 61 -14.39 -7.95 -14.02
N ILE A 62 -14.01 -7.15 -13.02
CA ILE A 62 -14.90 -6.22 -12.32
C ILE A 62 -15.04 -4.95 -13.17
N PRO A 63 -16.26 -4.49 -13.49
CA PRO A 63 -16.47 -3.31 -14.32
C PRO A 63 -15.96 -2.03 -13.65
N LEU A 64 -15.70 -1.01 -14.45
CA LEU A 64 -15.40 0.33 -13.96
C LEU A 64 -16.56 0.87 -13.12
N PRO A 65 -16.31 1.71 -12.12
CA PRO A 65 -17.36 2.21 -11.24
C PRO A 65 -18.36 3.09 -11.96
N THR A 66 -19.64 2.88 -11.66
CA THR A 66 -20.73 3.70 -12.16
C THR A 66 -21.15 4.70 -11.09
N LYS A 67 -20.66 5.92 -11.17
CA LYS A 67 -20.82 6.95 -10.12
C LYS A 67 -22.28 7.22 -9.74
N SER A 68 -23.22 7.14 -10.69
CA SER A 68 -24.66 7.33 -10.43
C SER A 68 -25.25 6.31 -9.44
N LEU A 69 -24.60 5.16 -9.24
CA LEU A 69 -25.06 4.13 -8.31
C LEU A 69 -24.74 4.44 -6.85
N TYR A 70 -23.77 5.32 -6.58
CA TYR A 70 -23.31 5.59 -5.22
C TYR A 70 -23.16 7.07 -4.86
N VAL A 71 -23.35 7.99 -5.80
CA VAL A 71 -23.18 9.44 -5.56
C VAL A 71 -24.11 9.99 -4.46
N ASN A 72 -25.25 9.34 -4.23
CA ASN A 72 -26.21 9.71 -3.19
C ASN A 72 -26.06 8.89 -1.89
N VAL A 73 -25.06 8.03 -1.81
CA VAL A 73 -24.77 7.24 -0.61
C VAL A 73 -23.92 8.10 0.32
N HIS A 74 -24.48 8.52 1.44
CA HIS A 74 -23.82 9.42 2.40
C HIS A 74 -23.58 8.77 3.76
N GLU A 75 -24.15 7.58 3.99
CA GLU A 75 -23.98 6.83 5.22
C GLU A 75 -23.12 5.58 4.98
N PRO A 76 -22.08 5.35 5.82
CA PRO A 76 -21.24 4.14 5.70
C PRO A 76 -22.06 2.84 5.73
N ALA A 77 -23.17 2.84 6.49
CA ALA A 77 -24.06 1.67 6.59
C ALA A 77 -24.75 1.32 5.27
N GLU A 78 -24.97 2.29 4.39
CA GLU A 78 -25.64 2.11 3.09
C GLU A 78 -24.65 1.75 1.97
N TRP A 79 -23.36 1.91 2.22
CA TRP A 79 -22.32 1.56 1.26
C TRP A 79 -22.26 0.05 1.01
N LYS A 80 -22.44 -0.36 -0.24
CA LYS A 80 -22.61 -1.79 -0.61
C LYS A 80 -21.35 -2.45 -1.21
N ASN A 81 -20.36 -1.66 -1.53
CA ASN A 81 -19.05 -2.13 -1.98
C ASN A 81 -18.10 -2.34 -0.78
N PRO A 82 -16.89 -2.85 -1.00
CA PRO A 82 -15.90 -2.93 0.06
C PRO A 82 -15.65 -1.57 0.72
N PHE A 83 -15.61 -1.57 2.04
CA PHE A 83 -15.35 -0.39 2.86
C PHE A 83 -14.16 -0.67 3.78
N LEU A 84 -13.15 0.17 3.73
CA LEU A 84 -11.94 0.05 4.51
C LEU A 84 -11.93 1.06 5.65
N THR A 85 -11.78 0.58 6.88
CA THR A 85 -11.49 1.43 8.04
C THR A 85 -10.02 1.22 8.42
N VAL A 86 -9.21 2.26 8.24
CA VAL A 86 -7.75 2.16 8.37
C VAL A 86 -7.33 2.53 9.79
N GLY A 87 -6.72 1.57 10.46
CA GLY A 87 -6.10 1.73 11.78
C GLY A 87 -4.58 1.89 11.71
N ALA A 88 -3.95 1.98 12.88
CA ALA A 88 -2.50 2.14 13.01
C ALA A 88 -1.71 0.87 12.62
N SER A 89 -2.28 -0.31 12.81
CA SER A 89 -1.62 -1.60 12.57
C SER A 89 -2.42 -2.55 11.68
N GLN A 90 -3.71 -2.29 11.49
CA GLN A 90 -4.63 -3.15 10.76
C GLN A 90 -5.64 -2.32 9.98
N ILE A 91 -6.29 -2.97 9.03
CA ILE A 91 -7.40 -2.43 8.23
C ILE A 91 -8.59 -3.34 8.48
N ASP A 92 -9.73 -2.76 8.82
CA ASP A 92 -10.99 -3.48 8.91
C ASP A 92 -11.69 -3.38 7.55
N LEU A 93 -11.79 -4.50 6.85
CA LEU A 93 -12.47 -4.64 5.57
C LEU A 93 -13.89 -5.09 5.80
N ARG A 94 -14.85 -4.23 5.52
CA ARG A 94 -16.27 -4.57 5.55
C ARG A 94 -16.79 -4.82 4.15
N VAL A 95 -17.47 -5.97 3.97
CA VAL A 95 -18.07 -6.38 2.70
C VAL A 95 -19.48 -6.91 2.91
N ILE A 96 -20.33 -6.77 1.88
CA ILE A 96 -21.65 -7.40 1.85
C ILE A 96 -21.58 -8.56 0.86
N MET A 97 -21.60 -9.78 1.40
CA MET A 97 -21.53 -11.00 0.59
C MET A 97 -22.84 -11.24 -0.18
N VAL A 98 -22.72 -11.83 -1.35
CA VAL A 98 -23.88 -12.28 -2.11
C VAL A 98 -24.56 -13.42 -1.37
N ASP A 99 -25.89 -13.48 -1.44
CA ASP A 99 -26.60 -14.63 -0.90
C ASP A 99 -26.29 -15.86 -1.75
N ALA A 100 -25.60 -16.83 -1.17
CA ALA A 100 -25.26 -18.09 -1.84
C ALA A 100 -26.49 -18.97 -2.14
N ASN A 101 -27.65 -18.60 -1.62
CA ASN A 101 -28.87 -19.40 -1.70
C ASN A 101 -29.79 -18.93 -2.83
N THR A 102 -29.25 -18.84 -4.04
CA THR A 102 -30.04 -18.65 -5.27
C THR A 102 -30.62 -19.98 -5.72
N SER A 103 -31.50 -20.61 -4.93
CA SER A 103 -32.24 -21.78 -5.41
C SER A 103 -33.34 -21.30 -6.37
N PRO A 104 -33.33 -21.73 -7.66
CA PRO A 104 -34.38 -21.38 -8.61
C PRO A 104 -35.70 -22.16 -8.39
N VAL A 105 -35.73 -23.04 -7.41
CA VAL A 105 -36.87 -23.93 -7.15
C VAL A 105 -37.66 -23.44 -5.95
N GLY A 106 -38.61 -22.58 -6.16
CA GLY A 106 -39.95 -22.41 -5.56
C GLY A 106 -40.23 -22.60 -4.08
N ALA A 107 -39.28 -22.91 -3.25
CA ALA A 107 -39.44 -22.93 -1.79
C ALA A 107 -38.98 -21.55 -1.29
N GLY A 108 -39.92 -20.63 -1.05
CA GLY A 108 -39.78 -19.29 -0.52
C GLY A 108 -38.36 -18.94 -0.08
N THR A 109 -37.59 -18.41 -0.98
CA THR A 109 -36.23 -17.95 -0.71
C THR A 109 -36.33 -16.78 0.25
N MET A 110 -36.23 -17.05 1.54
CA MET A 110 -35.94 -15.99 2.51
C MET A 110 -34.53 -15.47 2.20
N MET A 111 -34.49 -14.42 1.37
CA MET A 111 -33.24 -13.69 1.16
C MET A 111 -32.76 -13.23 2.53
N ARG A 112 -31.57 -13.64 2.92
CA ARG A 112 -30.99 -13.15 4.17
C ARG A 112 -30.90 -11.64 4.10
N PRO A 113 -31.33 -10.89 5.14
CA PRO A 113 -31.16 -9.46 5.18
C PRO A 113 -29.72 -9.05 4.88
N GLU A 114 -29.48 -7.93 4.23
CA GLU A 114 -28.12 -7.45 3.94
C GLU A 114 -27.25 -7.40 5.20
N ALA A 115 -27.83 -7.02 6.33
CA ALA A 115 -27.13 -7.03 7.63
C ALA A 115 -26.58 -8.42 8.01
N ALA A 116 -27.27 -9.50 7.67
CA ALA A 116 -26.81 -10.85 7.95
C ALA A 116 -25.75 -11.36 6.95
N ARG A 117 -25.52 -10.63 5.85
CA ARG A 117 -24.53 -10.92 4.83
C ARG A 117 -23.30 -10.02 4.95
N ARG A 118 -23.34 -9.04 5.83
CA ARG A 118 -22.21 -8.16 6.13
C ARG A 118 -21.16 -8.92 6.90
N GLN A 119 -19.93 -8.86 6.41
CA GLN A 119 -18.75 -9.43 7.06
C GLN A 119 -17.74 -8.33 7.30
N GLU A 120 -17.09 -8.40 8.44
CA GLU A 120 -15.95 -7.55 8.80
C GLU A 120 -14.72 -8.44 9.00
N ILE A 121 -13.67 -8.15 8.26
CA ILE A 121 -12.46 -8.95 8.21
C ILE A 121 -11.29 -8.03 8.56
N GLN A 122 -10.55 -8.38 9.59
CA GLN A 122 -9.33 -7.67 9.93
C GLN A 122 -8.18 -8.17 9.07
N ILE A 123 -7.50 -7.27 8.39
CA ILE A 123 -6.37 -7.57 7.51
C ILE A 123 -5.17 -6.69 7.86
N ARG A 124 -3.98 -7.19 7.58
CA ARG A 124 -2.78 -6.36 7.64
C ARG A 124 -2.72 -5.48 6.37
N PRO A 125 -2.14 -4.27 6.45
CA PRO A 125 -1.96 -3.40 5.27
C PRO A 125 -1.22 -4.08 4.11
N ALA A 126 -0.32 -5.02 4.40
CA ALA A 126 0.39 -5.80 3.39
C ALA A 126 -0.54 -6.73 2.59
N ASP A 127 -1.56 -7.28 3.22
CA ASP A 127 -2.45 -8.31 2.64
C ASP A 127 -3.65 -7.68 1.88
N LEU A 128 -3.74 -6.35 1.81
CA LEU A 128 -4.88 -5.61 1.24
C LEU A 128 -5.23 -6.07 -0.18
N SER A 129 -4.24 -6.19 -1.08
CA SER A 129 -4.48 -6.63 -2.47
C SER A 129 -5.10 -8.02 -2.50
N GLN A 130 -4.50 -8.96 -1.79
CA GLN A 130 -4.96 -10.35 -1.78
C GLN A 130 -6.38 -10.46 -1.21
N ALA A 131 -6.69 -9.71 -0.16
CA ALA A 131 -8.02 -9.68 0.43
C ALA A 131 -9.07 -9.17 -0.56
N LEU A 132 -8.77 -8.13 -1.34
CA LEU A 132 -9.69 -7.57 -2.33
C LEU A 132 -9.85 -8.48 -3.56
N ILE A 133 -8.77 -9.10 -4.04
CA ILE A 133 -8.82 -10.06 -5.16
C ILE A 133 -9.62 -11.31 -4.80
N ALA A 134 -9.60 -11.71 -3.54
CA ALA A 134 -10.36 -12.88 -3.05
C ALA A 134 -11.87 -12.60 -2.90
N LEU A 135 -12.32 -11.35 -3.05
CA LEU A 135 -13.74 -11.02 -2.95
C LEU A 135 -14.51 -11.53 -4.18
N PRO A 136 -15.71 -12.07 -3.99
CA PRO A 136 -16.56 -12.46 -5.12
C PRO A 136 -17.08 -11.23 -5.86
N ASP A 137 -17.37 -11.38 -7.15
CA ASP A 137 -17.88 -10.31 -8.03
C ASP A 137 -19.09 -9.56 -7.44
N GLY A 138 -19.95 -10.29 -6.77
CA GLY A 138 -21.14 -9.69 -6.14
C GLY A 138 -20.87 -8.76 -4.96
N ALA A 139 -19.63 -8.68 -4.46
CA ALA A 139 -19.21 -7.68 -3.49
C ALA A 139 -18.96 -6.29 -4.14
N TRP A 140 -18.91 -6.21 -5.48
CA TRP A 140 -18.56 -5.04 -6.26
C TRP A 140 -19.77 -4.42 -6.99
N ARG A 141 -20.83 -4.13 -6.26
CA ARG A 141 -22.12 -3.67 -6.82
C ARG A 141 -22.05 -2.35 -7.59
N TYR A 142 -21.09 -1.50 -7.24
CA TYR A 142 -20.86 -0.21 -7.90
C TYR A 142 -19.73 -0.26 -8.93
N GLY A 143 -19.15 -1.46 -9.18
CA GLY A 143 -17.92 -1.64 -9.93
C GLY A 143 -16.66 -1.47 -9.06
N ARG A 144 -15.51 -1.28 -9.69
CA ARG A 144 -14.20 -1.17 -9.02
C ARG A 144 -14.04 0.15 -8.23
N VAL A 145 -14.79 0.30 -7.16
CA VAL A 145 -14.71 1.42 -6.22
C VAL A 145 -14.74 0.91 -4.79
N VAL A 146 -13.89 1.46 -3.95
CA VAL A 146 -13.77 1.16 -2.53
C VAL A 146 -13.91 2.44 -1.73
N ALA A 147 -14.69 2.42 -0.68
CA ALA A 147 -14.72 3.50 0.30
C ALA A 147 -13.63 3.29 1.35
N ILE A 148 -12.98 4.37 1.77
CA ILE A 148 -11.92 4.35 2.78
C ILE A 148 -12.14 5.45 3.81
N ALA A 149 -11.95 5.12 5.09
CA ALA A 149 -12.03 6.05 6.20
C ALA A 149 -10.95 5.77 7.24
N GLU A 150 -10.57 6.78 8.02
CA GLU A 150 -9.74 6.60 9.21
C GLU A 150 -10.56 5.90 10.32
N ALA A 151 -9.88 5.11 11.18
CA ALA A 151 -10.50 4.52 12.36
C ALA A 151 -10.96 5.62 13.34
N PRO A 152 -12.26 5.73 13.66
CA PRO A 152 -12.81 6.87 14.39
C PRO A 152 -12.34 6.94 15.85
N GLU A 153 -12.08 5.79 16.47
CA GLU A 153 -11.69 5.69 17.89
C GLU A 153 -10.19 5.72 18.13
N ALA A 154 -9.40 6.06 17.10
CA ALA A 154 -7.95 6.03 17.20
C ALA A 154 -7.40 7.10 18.18
N ALA A 155 -6.47 6.69 19.02
CA ALA A 155 -5.78 7.60 19.92
C ALA A 155 -4.98 8.65 19.12
N ARG A 156 -4.92 9.89 19.65
CA ARG A 156 -4.22 11.01 18.98
C ARG A 156 -2.77 10.66 18.56
N LYS A 157 -2.06 9.85 19.36
CA LYS A 157 -0.69 9.38 19.08
C LYS A 157 -0.60 8.44 17.88
N GLU A 158 -1.68 7.79 17.51
CA GLU A 158 -1.74 6.82 16.41
C GLU A 158 -2.07 7.48 15.06
N ARG A 159 -2.68 8.66 15.06
CA ARG A 159 -3.07 9.37 13.84
C ARG A 159 -1.97 9.53 12.78
N PRO A 160 -0.69 9.82 13.13
CA PRO A 160 0.36 9.86 12.12
C PRO A 160 0.64 8.51 11.44
N ALA A 161 0.47 7.40 12.16
CA ALA A 161 0.59 6.05 11.58
C ALA A 161 -0.61 5.73 10.68
N ILE A 162 -1.83 6.07 11.12
CA ILE A 162 -3.06 5.87 10.36
C ILE A 162 -2.99 6.63 9.04
N ARG A 163 -2.57 7.90 9.04
CA ARG A 163 -2.44 8.68 7.81
C ARG A 163 -1.45 8.07 6.82
N ARG A 164 -0.30 7.62 7.29
CA ARG A 164 0.67 6.90 6.42
C ARG A 164 0.08 5.61 5.85
N ASN A 165 -0.66 4.85 6.66
CA ASN A 165 -1.33 3.63 6.21
C ASN A 165 -2.43 3.94 5.21
N MET A 166 -3.18 5.03 5.42
CA MET A 166 -4.22 5.52 4.51
C MET A 166 -3.63 5.89 3.14
N GLU A 167 -2.57 6.72 3.12
CA GLU A 167 -1.86 7.10 1.91
C GLU A 167 -1.33 5.87 1.16
N ALA A 168 -0.71 4.94 1.87
CA ALA A 168 -0.21 3.69 1.29
C ALA A 168 -1.33 2.81 0.72
N ALA A 169 -2.46 2.71 1.44
CA ALA A 169 -3.63 1.97 0.97
C ALA A 169 -4.24 2.61 -0.28
N ILE A 170 -4.43 3.93 -0.31
CA ILE A 170 -4.92 4.68 -1.47
C ILE A 170 -4.02 4.46 -2.69
N GLN A 171 -2.70 4.59 -2.51
CA GLN A 171 -1.75 4.36 -3.59
C GLN A 171 -1.83 2.91 -4.11
N LYS A 172 -1.93 1.93 -3.22
CA LYS A 172 -2.06 0.51 -3.60
C LYS A 172 -3.35 0.25 -4.37
N LEU A 173 -4.49 0.78 -3.91
CA LEU A 173 -5.78 0.68 -4.59
C LEU A 173 -5.75 1.31 -5.99
N ASN A 174 -5.20 2.51 -6.12
CA ASN A 174 -5.05 3.18 -7.41
C ASN A 174 -4.18 2.37 -8.39
N ASN A 175 -3.09 1.76 -7.89
CA ASN A 175 -2.24 0.90 -8.70
C ASN A 175 -2.97 -0.37 -9.20
N MET A 176 -3.96 -0.86 -8.44
CA MET A 176 -4.84 -1.97 -8.82
C MET A 176 -5.97 -1.53 -9.76
N GLY A 177 -6.06 -0.25 -10.13
CA GLY A 177 -7.14 0.29 -10.97
C GLY A 177 -8.47 0.43 -10.23
N ILE A 178 -8.46 0.50 -8.91
CA ILE A 178 -9.63 0.70 -8.06
C ILE A 178 -9.79 2.19 -7.78
N VAL A 179 -10.98 2.72 -7.97
CA VAL A 179 -11.32 4.09 -7.58
C VAL A 179 -11.52 4.14 -6.08
N VAL A 180 -10.97 5.17 -5.44
CA VAL A 180 -11.08 5.36 -3.99
C VAL A 180 -12.04 6.50 -3.70
N GLU A 181 -13.03 6.24 -2.84
CA GLU A 181 -13.93 7.24 -2.30
C GLU A 181 -13.55 7.48 -0.84
N GLU A 182 -12.95 8.63 -0.55
CA GLU A 182 -12.54 8.98 0.79
C GLU A 182 -13.73 9.50 1.60
N TRP A 183 -13.94 8.89 2.77
CA TRP A 183 -15.01 9.29 3.68
C TRP A 183 -14.42 10.09 4.83
N PRO A 184 -15.03 11.24 5.15
CA PRO A 184 -14.57 12.05 6.26
C PRO A 184 -14.72 11.30 7.59
N GLU A 185 -13.83 11.60 8.52
CA GLU A 185 -13.92 11.16 9.91
C GLU A 185 -15.25 11.71 10.52
N ARG A 186 -16.07 10.85 11.11
CA ARG A 186 -17.28 11.24 11.84
C ARG A 186 -17.15 10.98 13.32
#